data_1df17afd2263540e1824fc415f46fb06
#
_entry.id   1df17afd2263540e1824fc415f46fb06
#
_cell.length_a   1.000
_cell.length_b   1.000
_cell.length_c   1.000
_cell.angle_alpha   90.00
_cell.angle_beta   90.00
_cell.angle_gamma   90.00
#
_symmetry.space_group_name_H-M   'P 1'
#
loop_
_entity.id
_entity.type
_entity.pdbx_description
1 polymer ?
#
loop_
_entity_poly.entity_id
_entity_poly.type
_entity_poly.pdbx_seq_one_letter_code
_entity_poly.pdbx_strand_id
1 'polypeptide(L)'
;KDWHDISEWPQVPGSFSYQKLAVKQGDPEAKPGIVGAFCRTYDIYRAIDELLPGIYEAVDNEKDRYTYLGGSTTGGAIVYDNGKFLFSHHATDPCSGRLVNSFDMVRLHRFGDADDVSDASTPANRLPSYKRMLEYANSLDDVAVLLMQERYDSAIADFEGVGADNADDPGNWMLKLQREPQTGRIKGSIDNVRIILENDPLLKGRFALNRFAGRGEVLEKLPWDVAKGEHRRRMWSDTDSNGLYWYMEKQYAITGRGNIDAALDIHAATHAFNEVQDYIEVLTWDGTPRLDTLFIDYLGAEDSLYNRTVCRKAFVAAVARAMLPGCKYDNMLILCGPQGIGKSTLLDKMSLGFFNDSIRTFEGKEASELLQGVWLVEIAELDAFRRSDVTCIKQFLSLRADRYRAAYGRHVKDLPRCCVFFGTFNQVDFLQDTTGNRRFWPVDVGIVPHDKTVFNDLTDDVIRQVWAEAKVRWQMGESLYLTGEVEALARDKQEEHREASVQEGLILEFIERPVPDDWVKWDIDQRRAFWSGLAKGGEESYTMVERDKVCAAEVWCELYCKPISDMRKSDAREINAVLERLPGWRSIHGRFGKAYGDKQRGFSKK
;
A
#
# COMPACT_ATOMS: atom_id res chain seq x y z
N LYS A 1 -8.59 -75.49 40.77
CA LYS A 1 -9.04 -74.72 39.62
C LYS A 1 -10.42 -74.15 39.98
N ASP A 2 -10.51 -72.84 39.88
CA ASP A 2 -11.79 -72.15 40.09
C ASP A 2 -12.64 -72.35 38.82
N TRP A 3 -13.78 -73.09 39.03
CA TRP A 3 -14.71 -73.38 37.93
C TRP A 3 -15.44 -72.13 37.41
N HIS A 4 -15.27 -71.03 38.09
CA HIS A 4 -15.81 -69.73 37.68
C HIS A 4 -14.85 -68.94 36.84
N ASP A 5 -13.54 -69.31 36.77
CA ASP A 5 -12.56 -68.66 35.89
C ASP A 5 -12.57 -69.33 34.52
N ILE A 6 -13.34 -68.77 33.62
CA ILE A 6 -13.49 -69.23 32.23
C ILE A 6 -12.27 -68.98 31.38
N SER A 7 -11.28 -68.19 31.83
CA SER A 7 -10.07 -67.88 31.08
C SER A 7 -9.16 -69.11 30.88
N GLU A 8 -9.23 -70.10 31.80
CA GLU A 8 -8.51 -71.35 31.75
C GLU A 8 -9.24 -72.50 30.98
N TRP A 9 -10.44 -72.25 30.50
CA TRP A 9 -11.21 -73.33 29.80
C TRP A 9 -10.64 -73.56 28.41
N PRO A 10 -10.56 -74.87 27.95
CA PRO A 10 -10.10 -75.16 26.60
C PRO A 10 -11.04 -74.50 25.56
N GLN A 11 -10.47 -73.62 24.74
CA GLN A 11 -11.27 -73.03 23.67
C GLN A 11 -11.43 -74.01 22.50
N VAL A 12 -12.61 -74.14 22.00
CA VAL A 12 -12.89 -74.94 20.80
C VAL A 12 -12.20 -74.26 19.59
N PRO A 13 -11.41 -75.04 18.79
CA PRO A 13 -10.82 -74.46 17.57
C PRO A 13 -11.96 -73.87 16.70
N GLY A 14 -11.80 -72.59 16.33
CA GLY A 14 -12.80 -71.87 15.54
C GLY A 14 -13.91 -71.15 16.35
N SER A 15 -13.90 -71.21 17.71
CA SER A 15 -14.81 -70.43 18.53
C SER A 15 -14.55 -68.91 18.41
N PHE A 16 -15.64 -68.15 18.42
CA PHE A 16 -15.56 -66.67 18.42
C PHE A 16 -14.79 -66.16 19.62
N SER A 17 -13.76 -65.39 19.38
CA SER A 17 -13.01 -64.66 20.41
C SER A 17 -13.02 -63.18 20.06
N TYR A 18 -13.86 -62.41 20.74
CA TYR A 18 -13.96 -60.97 20.60
C TYR A 18 -12.58 -60.30 20.72
N GLN A 19 -11.82 -60.64 21.75
CA GLN A 19 -10.50 -60.02 22.02
C GLN A 19 -9.51 -60.17 20.83
N LYS A 20 -9.48 -61.35 20.19
CA LYS A 20 -8.61 -61.56 19.02
C LYS A 20 -9.03 -60.72 17.81
N LEU A 21 -10.33 -60.54 17.60
CA LEU A 21 -10.88 -59.74 16.51
C LEU A 21 -10.69 -58.24 16.75
N ALA A 22 -10.92 -57.77 18.01
CA ALA A 22 -10.72 -56.40 18.39
C ALA A 22 -9.24 -55.95 18.23
N VAL A 23 -8.30 -56.79 18.70
CA VAL A 23 -6.84 -56.53 18.50
C VAL A 23 -6.50 -56.44 17.02
N LYS A 24 -7.07 -57.30 16.16
CA LYS A 24 -6.84 -57.28 14.71
C LYS A 24 -7.38 -55.99 14.04
N GLN A 25 -8.50 -55.47 14.53
CA GLN A 25 -9.16 -54.31 13.95
C GLN A 25 -8.55 -52.99 14.45
N GLY A 26 -7.95 -52.98 15.63
CA GLY A 26 -7.45 -51.81 16.33
C GLY A 26 -8.59 -50.92 16.89
N ASP A 27 -8.23 -49.91 17.67
CA ASP A 27 -9.19 -48.96 18.22
C ASP A 27 -9.81 -48.09 17.11
N PRO A 28 -11.12 -48.15 16.87
CA PRO A 28 -11.79 -47.40 15.84
C PRO A 28 -11.72 -45.89 16.07
N GLU A 29 -11.68 -45.44 17.32
CA GLU A 29 -11.57 -44.04 17.68
C GLU A 29 -10.17 -43.46 17.44
N ALA A 30 -9.13 -44.28 17.51
CA ALA A 30 -7.75 -43.90 17.24
C ALA A 30 -7.43 -43.85 15.73
N LYS A 31 -8.34 -44.29 14.86
CA LYS A 31 -8.11 -44.22 13.40
C LYS A 31 -8.05 -42.77 12.93
N PRO A 32 -7.06 -42.41 12.04
CA PRO A 32 -6.98 -41.06 11.50
C PRO A 32 -8.07 -40.77 10.47
N GLY A 33 -8.39 -39.50 10.31
CA GLY A 33 -9.30 -39.00 9.27
C GLY A 33 -10.77 -39.28 9.51
N ILE A 34 -11.57 -39.33 8.43
CA ILE A 34 -13.06 -39.40 8.51
C ILE A 34 -13.55 -40.62 9.27
N VAL A 35 -12.92 -41.78 9.12
CA VAL A 35 -13.34 -43.02 9.81
C VAL A 35 -13.23 -42.88 11.31
N GLY A 36 -12.08 -42.34 11.81
CA GLY A 36 -11.91 -42.12 13.24
C GLY A 36 -12.83 -41.03 13.76
N ALA A 37 -12.94 -39.91 13.06
CA ALA A 37 -13.87 -38.84 13.43
C ALA A 37 -15.31 -39.32 13.49
N PHE A 38 -15.75 -40.15 12.54
CA PHE A 38 -17.07 -40.77 12.56
C PHE A 38 -17.25 -41.63 13.80
N CYS A 39 -16.29 -42.52 14.12
CA CYS A 39 -16.38 -43.42 15.27
C CYS A 39 -16.34 -42.70 16.62
N ARG A 40 -15.67 -41.55 16.71
CA ARG A 40 -15.67 -40.67 17.90
C ARG A 40 -16.96 -39.89 18.05
N THR A 41 -17.62 -39.54 16.92
CA THR A 41 -18.90 -38.83 16.92
C THR A 41 -20.08 -39.75 17.15
N TYR A 42 -20.06 -40.91 16.50
CA TYR A 42 -21.11 -41.92 16.54
C TYR A 42 -20.55 -43.26 17.04
N ASP A 43 -20.72 -43.56 18.32
CA ASP A 43 -20.56 -44.93 18.81
C ASP A 43 -21.63 -45.84 18.24
N ILE A 44 -21.60 -47.14 18.55
CA ILE A 44 -22.62 -48.11 18.07
C ILE A 44 -24.01 -47.70 18.52
N TYR A 45 -24.18 -47.24 19.77
CA TYR A 45 -25.50 -46.90 20.32
C TYR A 45 -26.10 -45.70 19.56
N ARG A 46 -25.36 -44.61 19.49
CA ARG A 46 -25.79 -43.41 18.77
C ARG A 46 -26.01 -43.68 17.27
N ALA A 47 -25.17 -44.51 16.66
CA ALA A 47 -25.33 -44.87 15.25
C ALA A 47 -26.58 -45.69 14.99
N ILE A 48 -26.96 -46.58 15.91
CA ILE A 48 -28.23 -47.32 15.83
C ILE A 48 -29.41 -46.35 15.92
N ASP A 49 -29.42 -45.48 16.92
CA ASP A 49 -30.55 -44.60 17.20
C ASP A 49 -30.75 -43.53 16.11
N GLU A 50 -29.67 -42.86 15.70
CA GLU A 50 -29.77 -41.70 14.80
C GLU A 50 -29.60 -42.06 13.31
N LEU A 51 -28.74 -43.04 13.00
CA LEU A 51 -28.39 -43.33 11.60
C LEU A 51 -29.03 -44.60 11.04
N LEU A 52 -29.44 -45.52 11.90
CA LEU A 52 -30.09 -46.80 11.52
C LEU A 52 -31.43 -47.01 12.24
N PRO A 53 -32.33 -46.02 12.30
CA PRO A 53 -33.60 -46.15 13.03
C PRO A 53 -34.43 -47.29 12.44
N GLY A 54 -34.96 -48.13 13.33
CA GLY A 54 -35.84 -49.27 12.96
C GLY A 54 -35.10 -50.50 12.39
N ILE A 55 -33.77 -50.56 12.49
CA ILE A 55 -32.98 -51.73 12.09
C ILE A 55 -32.66 -52.65 13.27
N TYR A 56 -32.37 -52.08 14.42
CA TYR A 56 -32.09 -52.79 15.65
C TYR A 56 -33.04 -52.32 16.77
N GLU A 57 -33.45 -53.24 17.63
CA GLU A 57 -34.25 -52.99 18.83
C GLU A 57 -33.49 -53.46 20.06
N ALA A 58 -33.38 -52.61 21.08
CA ALA A 58 -32.73 -52.97 22.33
C ALA A 58 -33.51 -54.07 23.06
N VAL A 59 -32.82 -55.04 23.70
CA VAL A 59 -33.44 -56.08 24.49
C VAL A 59 -33.74 -55.56 25.90
N ASP A 60 -34.92 -55.74 26.40
CA ASP A 60 -35.34 -55.32 27.74
C ASP A 60 -34.40 -55.85 28.83
N ASN A 61 -33.88 -54.92 29.67
CA ASN A 61 -32.94 -55.17 30.77
C ASN A 61 -31.51 -55.62 30.38
N GLU A 62 -31.12 -55.61 29.10
CA GLU A 62 -29.76 -55.94 28.64
C GLU A 62 -29.17 -54.81 27.82
N LYS A 63 -28.42 -53.92 28.46
CA LYS A 63 -27.90 -52.66 27.84
C LYS A 63 -27.11 -52.86 26.54
N ASP A 64 -26.40 -53.97 26.41
CA ASP A 64 -25.45 -54.19 25.31
C ASP A 64 -25.94 -55.19 24.27
N ARG A 65 -27.24 -55.58 24.33
CA ARG A 65 -27.86 -56.53 23.39
C ARG A 65 -28.98 -55.91 22.57
N TYR A 66 -28.94 -56.24 21.32
CA TYR A 66 -29.91 -55.78 20.32
C TYR A 66 -30.44 -56.92 19.48
N THR A 67 -31.71 -56.81 19.11
CA THR A 67 -32.38 -57.67 18.15
C THR A 67 -32.34 -57.03 16.77
N TYR A 68 -31.78 -57.69 15.75
CA TYR A 68 -31.91 -57.29 14.38
C TYR A 68 -33.32 -57.55 13.85
N LEU A 69 -34.04 -56.50 13.47
CA LEU A 69 -35.50 -56.65 13.15
C LEU A 69 -35.73 -57.37 11.80
N GLY A 70 -34.74 -57.47 10.91
CA GLY A 70 -34.79 -58.32 9.69
C GLY A 70 -34.46 -59.78 9.93
N GLY A 71 -34.28 -60.24 11.20
CA GLY A 71 -33.92 -61.58 11.57
C GLY A 71 -35.07 -62.33 12.31
N SER A 72 -34.84 -63.59 12.60
CA SER A 72 -35.80 -64.44 13.29
C SER A 72 -35.44 -64.78 14.77
N THR A 73 -34.29 -64.25 15.24
CA THR A 73 -33.79 -64.52 16.62
C THR A 73 -33.75 -63.24 17.42
N THR A 74 -33.86 -63.30 18.74
CA THR A 74 -33.83 -62.14 19.64
C THR A 74 -32.47 -62.00 20.31
N GLY A 75 -31.98 -60.76 20.45
CA GLY A 75 -30.77 -60.42 21.21
C GLY A 75 -29.44 -60.96 20.65
N GLY A 76 -29.40 -61.26 19.38
CA GLY A 76 -28.19 -61.81 18.72
C GLY A 76 -27.15 -60.81 18.30
N ALA A 77 -27.39 -59.51 18.37
CA ALA A 77 -26.39 -58.47 18.11
C ALA A 77 -25.88 -57.96 19.47
N ILE A 78 -24.58 -58.04 19.68
CA ILE A 78 -23.93 -57.72 20.98
C ILE A 78 -22.94 -56.58 20.76
N VAL A 79 -23.05 -55.55 21.61
CA VAL A 79 -22.13 -54.39 21.63
C VAL A 79 -21.01 -54.65 22.62
N TYR A 80 -19.81 -54.28 22.26
CA TYR A 80 -18.57 -54.46 23.03
C TYR A 80 -17.84 -53.14 23.22
N ASP A 81 -16.96 -53.10 24.26
CA ASP A 81 -16.07 -51.96 24.54
C ASP A 81 -16.80 -50.60 24.60
N ASN A 82 -17.90 -50.58 25.39
CA ASN A 82 -18.70 -49.36 25.59
C ASN A 82 -19.11 -48.67 24.28
N GLY A 83 -19.58 -49.44 23.30
CA GLY A 83 -20.08 -48.86 22.05
C GLY A 83 -19.08 -48.82 20.89
N LYS A 84 -17.84 -49.32 21.07
CA LYS A 84 -16.84 -49.29 20.00
C LYS A 84 -17.09 -50.33 18.91
N PHE A 85 -17.62 -51.48 19.27
CA PHE A 85 -17.83 -52.60 18.35
C PHE A 85 -19.19 -53.26 18.50
N LEU A 86 -19.69 -53.78 17.40
CA LEU A 86 -20.85 -54.66 17.38
C LEU A 86 -20.47 -56.00 16.70
N PHE A 87 -20.96 -57.09 17.27
CA PHE A 87 -20.93 -58.40 16.61
C PHE A 87 -22.33 -58.98 16.55
N SER A 88 -22.77 -59.38 15.35
CA SER A 88 -24.11 -59.96 15.14
C SER A 88 -24.03 -61.46 14.86
N HIS A 89 -24.83 -62.22 15.60
CA HIS A 89 -25.09 -63.67 15.38
C HIS A 89 -26.34 -63.93 14.51
N HIS A 90 -27.02 -62.85 14.08
CA HIS A 90 -28.15 -62.97 13.17
C HIS A 90 -27.69 -63.28 11.75
N ALA A 91 -28.08 -64.47 11.20
CA ALA A 91 -27.58 -64.87 9.88
C ALA A 91 -27.97 -63.97 8.72
N THR A 92 -29.08 -63.24 8.82
CA THR A 92 -29.59 -62.30 7.82
C THR A 92 -29.10 -60.87 8.02
N ASP A 93 -28.40 -60.58 9.12
CA ASP A 93 -27.83 -59.25 9.38
C ASP A 93 -26.64 -59.01 8.46
N PRO A 94 -26.56 -57.88 7.75
CA PRO A 94 -25.37 -57.51 6.98
C PRO A 94 -24.05 -57.53 7.78
N CYS A 95 -24.12 -57.36 9.11
CA CYS A 95 -22.99 -57.46 10.03
C CYS A 95 -22.70 -58.87 10.52
N SER A 96 -23.46 -59.89 10.06
CA SER A 96 -23.34 -61.27 10.54
C SER A 96 -21.94 -61.84 10.52
N GLY A 97 -21.54 -62.43 11.67
CA GLY A 97 -20.24 -63.09 11.80
C GLY A 97 -19.01 -62.19 11.72
N ARG A 98 -19.20 -60.87 11.80
CA ARG A 98 -18.12 -59.87 11.74
C ARG A 98 -18.15 -59.00 12.98
N LEU A 99 -16.97 -58.67 13.49
CA LEU A 99 -16.83 -57.59 14.46
C LEU A 99 -16.72 -56.28 13.70
N VAL A 100 -17.67 -55.35 13.85
CA VAL A 100 -17.74 -54.10 13.11
C VAL A 100 -17.71 -52.92 14.06
N ASN A 101 -17.09 -51.84 13.67
CA ASN A 101 -17.22 -50.52 14.31
C ASN A 101 -18.47 -49.79 13.76
N SER A 102 -18.80 -48.64 14.32
CA SER A 102 -19.99 -47.87 13.91
C SER A 102 -19.93 -47.45 12.43
N PHE A 103 -18.78 -47.08 11.90
CA PHE A 103 -18.61 -46.74 10.48
C PHE A 103 -18.92 -47.92 9.56
N ASP A 104 -18.35 -49.09 9.86
CA ASP A 104 -18.60 -50.30 9.07
C ASP A 104 -20.03 -50.82 9.24
N MET A 105 -20.63 -50.72 10.43
CA MET A 105 -22.02 -51.07 10.67
C MET A 105 -22.96 -50.26 9.77
N VAL A 106 -22.85 -48.92 9.81
CA VAL A 106 -23.66 -48.03 8.96
C VAL A 106 -23.39 -48.29 7.47
N ARG A 107 -22.12 -48.50 7.09
CA ARG A 107 -21.72 -48.83 5.72
C ARG A 107 -22.44 -50.06 5.18
N LEU A 108 -22.41 -51.13 5.94
CA LEU A 108 -23.00 -52.43 5.52
C LEU A 108 -24.52 -52.33 5.39
N HIS A 109 -25.20 -51.65 6.29
CA HIS A 109 -26.64 -51.49 6.25
C HIS A 109 -27.16 -50.54 5.18
N ARG A 110 -26.43 -49.40 4.95
CA ARG A 110 -26.92 -48.42 3.99
C ARG A 110 -26.40 -48.60 2.57
N PHE A 111 -25.23 -49.19 2.41
CA PHE A 111 -24.53 -49.22 1.13
C PHE A 111 -24.00 -50.60 0.76
N GLY A 112 -24.25 -51.64 1.57
CA GLY A 112 -23.75 -53.00 1.37
C GLY A 112 -24.09 -53.59 0.00
N ASP A 113 -25.30 -53.36 -0.47
CA ASP A 113 -25.78 -53.84 -1.79
C ASP A 113 -24.90 -53.38 -2.97
N ALA A 114 -24.19 -52.27 -2.80
CA ALA A 114 -23.28 -51.78 -3.83
C ALA A 114 -22.04 -52.69 -4.04
N ASP A 115 -21.77 -53.58 -3.11
CA ASP A 115 -20.61 -54.47 -3.17
C ASP A 115 -20.89 -55.80 -3.88
N ASP A 116 -22.16 -56.09 -4.22
CA ASP A 116 -22.59 -57.37 -4.84
C ASP A 116 -21.89 -57.68 -6.16
N VAL A 117 -21.41 -56.66 -6.89
CA VAL A 117 -20.67 -56.81 -8.16
C VAL A 117 -19.16 -56.86 -7.96
N SER A 118 -18.68 -56.80 -6.73
CA SER A 118 -17.25 -56.75 -6.40
C SER A 118 -16.68 -58.13 -6.15
N ASP A 119 -15.42 -58.35 -6.47
CA ASP A 119 -14.72 -59.59 -6.16
C ASP A 119 -14.58 -59.74 -4.63
N ALA A 120 -14.85 -60.98 -4.13
CA ALA A 120 -14.75 -61.32 -2.72
C ALA A 120 -13.36 -61.04 -2.08
N SER A 121 -12.34 -60.96 -2.89
CA SER A 121 -10.95 -60.64 -2.49
C SER A 121 -10.69 -59.14 -2.37
N THR A 122 -11.63 -58.27 -2.78
CA THR A 122 -11.46 -56.83 -2.80
C THR A 122 -11.31 -56.26 -1.37
N PRO A 123 -10.24 -55.56 -1.04
CA PRO A 123 -10.08 -54.92 0.28
C PRO A 123 -11.22 -53.95 0.59
N ALA A 124 -11.68 -53.95 1.84
CA ALA A 124 -12.83 -53.16 2.27
C ALA A 124 -12.74 -51.66 1.86
N ASN A 125 -11.55 -51.05 1.92
CA ASN A 125 -11.34 -49.65 1.56
C ASN A 125 -11.42 -49.37 0.04
N ARG A 126 -11.55 -50.41 -0.80
CA ARG A 126 -11.72 -50.28 -2.26
C ARG A 126 -13.12 -50.60 -2.72
N LEU A 127 -13.97 -51.07 -1.82
CA LEU A 127 -15.36 -51.44 -2.13
C LEU A 127 -16.21 -50.19 -2.46
N PRO A 128 -17.19 -50.31 -3.36
CA PRO A 128 -18.14 -49.24 -3.66
C PRO A 128 -18.88 -48.70 -2.44
N SER A 129 -19.30 -49.60 -1.53
CA SER A 129 -19.94 -49.23 -0.27
C SER A 129 -19.07 -48.35 0.59
N TYR A 130 -17.76 -48.61 0.63
CA TYR A 130 -16.82 -47.82 1.42
C TYR A 130 -16.72 -46.38 0.91
N LYS A 131 -16.67 -46.18 -0.41
CA LYS A 131 -16.67 -44.83 -1.00
C LYS A 131 -17.94 -44.05 -0.69
N ARG A 132 -19.12 -44.71 -0.84
CA ARG A 132 -20.43 -44.12 -0.49
C ARG A 132 -20.53 -43.78 1.00
N MET A 133 -19.97 -44.62 1.85
CA MET A 133 -19.95 -44.39 3.30
C MET A 133 -19.03 -43.21 3.66
N LEU A 134 -17.87 -43.02 2.99
CA LEU A 134 -17.04 -41.85 3.18
C LEU A 134 -17.78 -40.56 2.78
N GLU A 135 -18.49 -40.59 1.64
CA GLU A 135 -19.31 -39.45 1.18
C GLU A 135 -20.39 -39.12 2.18
N TYR A 136 -21.10 -40.15 2.70
CA TYR A 136 -22.13 -40.00 3.71
C TYR A 136 -21.58 -39.46 5.04
N ALA A 137 -20.50 -40.03 5.56
CA ALA A 137 -19.86 -39.57 6.79
C ALA A 137 -19.40 -38.13 6.70
N ASN A 138 -18.89 -37.73 5.53
CA ASN A 138 -18.48 -36.37 5.28
C ASN A 138 -19.66 -35.37 5.13
N SER A 139 -20.86 -35.83 4.86
CA SER A 139 -22.08 -35.02 4.80
C SER A 139 -22.70 -34.76 6.15
N LEU A 140 -22.25 -35.45 7.21
CA LEU A 140 -22.74 -35.27 8.57
C LEU A 140 -22.01 -34.12 9.25
N ASP A 141 -22.73 -33.06 9.62
CA ASP A 141 -22.18 -31.85 10.18
C ASP A 141 -21.32 -32.09 11.42
N ASP A 142 -21.77 -32.94 12.33
CA ASP A 142 -21.05 -33.28 13.57
C ASP A 142 -19.68 -33.90 13.29
N VAL A 143 -19.59 -34.83 12.33
CA VAL A 143 -18.33 -35.49 11.92
C VAL A 143 -17.39 -34.47 11.27
N ALA A 144 -17.98 -33.62 10.47
CA ALA A 144 -17.23 -32.57 9.76
C ALA A 144 -16.61 -31.55 10.71
N VAL A 145 -17.39 -31.10 11.69
CA VAL A 145 -16.94 -30.15 12.71
C VAL A 145 -15.84 -30.77 13.57
N LEU A 146 -16.02 -31.99 14.07
CA LEU A 146 -15.02 -32.68 14.88
C LEU A 146 -13.69 -32.85 14.13
N LEU A 147 -13.75 -33.31 12.89
CA LEU A 147 -12.53 -33.50 12.07
C LEU A 147 -11.76 -32.19 11.85
N MET A 148 -12.47 -31.07 11.73
CA MET A 148 -11.85 -29.77 11.58
C MET A 148 -11.28 -29.25 12.89
N GLN A 149 -12.00 -29.44 13.99
CA GLN A 149 -11.52 -29.04 15.31
C GLN A 149 -10.21 -29.76 15.65
N GLU A 150 -10.12 -31.05 15.42
CA GLU A 150 -8.92 -31.85 15.67
C GLU A 150 -7.71 -31.38 14.81
N ARG A 151 -7.98 -31.00 13.55
CA ARG A 151 -6.94 -30.42 12.69
C ARG A 151 -6.50 -29.05 13.19
N TYR A 152 -7.46 -28.23 13.61
CA TYR A 152 -7.20 -26.91 14.16
C TYR A 152 -6.38 -26.98 15.46
N ASP A 153 -6.74 -27.87 16.39
CA ASP A 153 -6.04 -28.07 17.65
C ASP A 153 -4.61 -28.59 17.44
N SER A 154 -4.43 -29.53 16.50
CA SER A 154 -3.11 -29.99 16.08
C SER A 154 -2.24 -28.87 15.51
N ALA A 155 -2.86 -27.93 14.83
CA ALA A 155 -2.22 -26.80 14.23
C ALA A 155 -1.78 -25.75 15.24
N ILE A 156 -2.67 -25.39 16.17
CA ILE A 156 -2.31 -24.47 17.27
C ILE A 156 -1.10 -25.00 18.03
N ALA A 157 -1.04 -26.31 18.30
CA ALA A 157 0.07 -26.94 18.97
C ALA A 157 1.41 -26.79 18.22
N ASP A 158 1.36 -26.76 16.88
CA ASP A 158 2.56 -26.57 16.04
C ASP A 158 2.99 -25.08 15.89
N PHE A 159 2.07 -24.14 16.21
CA PHE A 159 2.32 -22.69 16.15
C PHE A 159 2.33 -22.05 17.55
N GLU A 160 3.06 -22.65 18.49
CA GLU A 160 3.21 -22.15 19.86
C GLU A 160 3.56 -20.65 19.91
N GLY A 161 2.72 -19.86 20.58
CA GLY A 161 2.96 -18.46 20.92
C GLY A 161 2.17 -17.41 20.13
N VAL A 162 1.19 -17.82 19.32
CA VAL A 162 0.21 -16.91 18.71
C VAL A 162 -1.12 -17.09 19.42
N GLY A 163 -1.43 -16.19 20.37
CA GLY A 163 -2.69 -16.22 21.11
C GLY A 163 -3.89 -16.06 20.18
N ALA A 164 -4.85 -16.95 20.26
CA ALA A 164 -6.18 -16.79 19.67
C ALA A 164 -7.07 -16.06 20.69
N ASP A 165 -7.02 -14.74 20.68
CA ASP A 165 -8.00 -13.94 21.44
C ASP A 165 -9.26 -13.80 20.59
N ASN A 166 -10.40 -14.28 21.15
CA ASN A 166 -11.77 -14.24 20.61
C ASN A 166 -12.12 -15.22 19.48
N ALA A 167 -12.33 -16.46 19.84
CA ALA A 167 -13.07 -17.40 19.01
C ALA A 167 -14.58 -17.22 19.26
N ASP A 168 -15.23 -16.39 18.46
CA ASP A 168 -16.66 -16.55 18.18
C ASP A 168 -16.85 -17.92 17.52
N ASP A 169 -17.62 -18.81 18.12
CA ASP A 169 -17.98 -20.17 17.72
C ASP A 169 -17.20 -20.72 16.48
N PRO A 170 -16.09 -21.45 16.69
CA PRO A 170 -15.21 -21.87 15.58
C PRO A 170 -15.88 -22.84 14.60
N GLY A 171 -17.03 -23.40 14.93
CA GLY A 171 -17.66 -24.48 14.17
C GLY A 171 -18.42 -24.02 12.91
N ASN A 172 -19.08 -22.89 12.95
CA ASN A 172 -20.10 -22.55 11.93
C ASN A 172 -19.51 -22.11 10.57
N TRP A 173 -18.39 -21.39 10.53
CA TRP A 173 -17.79 -20.96 9.26
C TRP A 173 -17.12 -22.10 8.49
N MET A 174 -16.62 -23.11 9.19
CA MET A 174 -15.99 -24.28 8.59
C MET A 174 -16.99 -25.15 7.80
N LEU A 175 -18.28 -25.12 8.17
CA LEU A 175 -19.35 -25.78 7.43
C LEU A 175 -19.61 -25.13 6.05
N LYS A 176 -19.23 -23.86 5.89
CA LYS A 176 -19.35 -23.14 4.60
C LYS A 176 -18.29 -23.56 3.58
N LEU A 177 -17.23 -24.27 4.01
CA LEU A 177 -16.16 -24.69 3.11
C LEU A 177 -16.63 -25.81 2.18
N GLN A 178 -16.50 -25.57 0.89
CA GLN A 178 -16.79 -26.56 -0.14
C GLN A 178 -15.76 -27.71 -0.08
N ARG A 179 -16.25 -28.94 -0.15
CA ARG A 179 -15.43 -30.15 -0.11
C ARG A 179 -15.57 -30.98 -1.37
N GLU A 180 -14.58 -31.83 -1.61
CA GLU A 180 -14.67 -32.87 -2.61
C GLU A 180 -15.57 -34.00 -2.08
N PRO A 181 -16.62 -34.36 -2.82
CA PRO A 181 -17.58 -35.36 -2.31
C PRO A 181 -16.94 -36.70 -1.94
N GLN A 182 -15.94 -37.15 -2.71
CA GLN A 182 -15.37 -38.49 -2.54
C GLN A 182 -14.26 -38.55 -1.47
N THR A 183 -13.51 -37.46 -1.26
CA THR A 183 -12.36 -37.47 -0.37
C THR A 183 -12.58 -36.70 0.93
N GLY A 184 -13.65 -35.89 0.99
CA GLY A 184 -13.92 -34.96 2.08
C GLY A 184 -12.88 -33.85 2.21
N ARG A 185 -11.94 -33.74 1.27
CA ARG A 185 -10.90 -32.69 1.29
C ARG A 185 -11.50 -31.33 0.95
N ILE A 186 -11.00 -30.31 1.62
CA ILE A 186 -11.38 -28.93 1.31
C ILE A 186 -10.90 -28.61 -0.10
N LYS A 187 -11.78 -28.10 -0.97
CA LYS A 187 -11.40 -27.67 -2.31
C LYS A 187 -10.48 -26.46 -2.23
N GLY A 188 -9.39 -26.47 -2.98
CA GLY A 188 -8.47 -25.33 -3.10
C GLY A 188 -9.04 -24.21 -3.98
N SER A 189 -10.31 -23.83 -3.80
CA SER A 189 -10.97 -22.76 -4.56
C SER A 189 -10.69 -21.39 -3.93
N ILE A 190 -10.79 -20.32 -4.74
CA ILE A 190 -10.65 -18.93 -4.27
C ILE A 190 -11.65 -18.64 -3.15
N ASP A 191 -12.90 -19.12 -3.27
CA ASP A 191 -13.94 -18.88 -2.26
C ASP A 191 -13.59 -19.52 -0.92
N ASN A 192 -13.14 -20.79 -0.91
CA ASN A 192 -12.72 -21.44 0.32
C ASN A 192 -11.54 -20.72 0.98
N VAL A 193 -10.53 -20.33 0.19
CA VAL A 193 -9.38 -19.59 0.74
C VAL A 193 -9.84 -18.25 1.32
N ARG A 194 -10.76 -17.55 0.66
CA ARG A 194 -11.33 -16.29 1.21
C ARG A 194 -12.06 -16.53 2.54
N ILE A 195 -12.90 -17.56 2.62
CA ILE A 195 -13.61 -17.92 3.88
C ILE A 195 -12.59 -18.19 4.98
N ILE A 196 -11.50 -18.90 4.70
CA ILE A 196 -10.43 -19.16 5.66
C ILE A 196 -9.77 -17.85 6.10
N LEU A 197 -9.32 -17.00 5.17
CA LEU A 197 -8.67 -15.72 5.47
C LEU A 197 -9.56 -14.80 6.33
N GLU A 198 -10.87 -14.89 6.16
CA GLU A 198 -11.87 -14.06 6.84
C GLU A 198 -12.18 -14.55 8.26
N ASN A 199 -12.05 -15.85 8.53
CA ASN A 199 -12.59 -16.46 9.75
C ASN A 199 -11.55 -17.20 10.59
N ASP A 200 -10.42 -17.65 10.02
CA ASP A 200 -9.36 -18.34 10.76
C ASP A 200 -8.76 -17.40 11.82
N PRO A 201 -8.84 -17.74 13.11
CA PRO A 201 -8.37 -16.88 14.21
C PRO A 201 -6.89 -16.51 14.14
N LEU A 202 -6.05 -17.30 13.43
CA LEU A 202 -4.64 -17.03 13.24
C LEU A 202 -4.34 -16.17 12.01
N LEU A 203 -5.34 -15.87 11.17
CA LEU A 203 -5.20 -15.07 9.95
C LEU A 203 -6.10 -13.84 9.92
N LYS A 204 -7.30 -13.94 10.52
CA LYS A 204 -8.32 -12.90 10.52
C LYS A 204 -7.79 -11.57 11.04
N GLY A 205 -7.91 -10.52 10.22
CA GLY A 205 -7.54 -9.15 10.58
C GLY A 205 -6.04 -8.88 10.67
N ARG A 206 -5.18 -9.87 10.38
CA ARG A 206 -3.73 -9.73 10.59
C ARG A 206 -2.98 -9.11 9.42
N PHE A 207 -3.63 -8.93 8.29
CA PHE A 207 -3.06 -8.26 7.13
C PHE A 207 -4.14 -7.57 6.30
N ALA A 208 -3.76 -6.50 5.63
CA ALA A 208 -4.65 -5.70 4.80
C ALA A 208 -3.87 -4.94 3.72
N LEU A 209 -4.58 -4.37 2.74
CA LEU A 209 -3.99 -3.46 1.76
C LEU A 209 -3.94 -2.05 2.33
N ASN A 210 -2.73 -1.49 2.47
CA ASN A 210 -2.57 -0.06 2.70
C ASN A 210 -2.72 0.67 1.36
N ARG A 211 -3.85 1.36 1.16
CA ARG A 211 -4.13 2.11 -0.08
C ARG A 211 -3.21 3.30 -0.26
N PHE A 212 -2.77 3.90 0.84
CA PHE A 212 -1.86 5.03 0.81
C PHE A 212 -0.48 4.60 0.31
N ALA A 213 0.05 3.50 0.86
CA ALA A 213 1.32 2.94 0.44
C ALA A 213 1.23 2.08 -0.83
N GLY A 214 0.01 1.71 -1.27
CA GLY A 214 -0.21 0.87 -2.46
C GLY A 214 0.29 -0.56 -2.32
N ARG A 215 0.42 -1.08 -1.09
CA ARG A 215 1.02 -2.39 -0.77
C ARG A 215 0.29 -3.12 0.35
N GLY A 216 0.44 -4.44 0.38
CA GLY A 216 -0.01 -5.26 1.50
C GLY A 216 0.83 -5.01 2.76
N GLU A 217 0.20 -5.00 3.91
CA GLU A 217 0.85 -4.86 5.22
C GLU A 217 0.39 -5.92 6.19
N VAL A 218 1.33 -6.37 7.01
CA VAL A 218 1.10 -7.25 8.16
C VAL A 218 0.84 -6.37 9.37
N LEU A 219 -0.37 -6.49 9.93
CA LEU A 219 -0.86 -5.65 11.02
C LEU A 219 -0.60 -6.28 12.39
N GLU A 220 -0.64 -7.62 12.46
CA GLU A 220 -0.42 -8.41 13.66
C GLU A 220 0.47 -9.61 13.36
N LYS A 221 0.95 -10.27 14.42
CA LYS A 221 1.84 -11.43 14.32
C LYS A 221 1.19 -12.56 13.54
N LEU A 222 1.88 -13.08 12.52
CA LEU A 222 1.45 -14.20 11.69
C LEU A 222 1.94 -15.54 12.25
N PRO A 223 1.26 -16.67 11.93
CA PRO A 223 1.63 -18.00 12.44
C PRO A 223 3.08 -18.42 12.17
N TRP A 224 3.69 -17.93 11.10
CA TRP A 224 5.07 -18.21 10.70
C TRP A 224 6.09 -17.19 11.17
N ASP A 225 5.68 -16.17 11.93
CA ASP A 225 6.62 -15.19 12.50
C ASP A 225 7.41 -15.80 13.67
N VAL A 226 8.69 -16.04 13.44
CA VAL A 226 9.61 -16.67 14.42
C VAL A 226 10.14 -15.66 15.45
N ALA A 227 10.02 -14.36 15.20
CA ALA A 227 10.60 -13.33 16.04
C ALA A 227 9.97 -13.32 17.46
N LYS A 228 10.82 -13.41 18.47
CA LYS A 228 10.43 -13.21 19.88
C LYS A 228 10.40 -11.70 20.15
N GLY A 229 9.24 -11.15 20.48
CA GLY A 229 9.07 -9.72 20.82
C GLY A 229 7.71 -9.18 20.40
N GLU A 230 7.50 -7.90 20.70
CA GLU A 230 6.31 -7.19 20.23
C GLU A 230 6.29 -7.14 18.70
N HIS A 231 5.13 -7.48 18.11
CA HIS A 231 4.94 -7.37 16.68
C HIS A 231 4.91 -5.88 16.30
N ARG A 232 5.75 -5.53 15.31
CA ARG A 232 5.66 -4.22 14.65
C ARG A 232 5.02 -4.38 13.28
N ARG A 233 4.12 -3.52 12.97
CA ARG A 233 3.52 -3.43 11.65
C ARG A 233 4.60 -3.34 10.57
N ARG A 234 4.48 -4.12 9.52
CA ARG A 234 5.49 -4.26 8.47
C ARG A 234 4.87 -4.55 7.10
N MET A 235 5.65 -4.32 6.07
CA MET A 235 5.28 -4.67 4.71
C MET A 235 5.14 -6.20 4.55
N TRP A 236 4.15 -6.63 3.76
CA TRP A 236 4.03 -8.02 3.29
C TRP A 236 5.22 -8.37 2.40
N SER A 237 5.85 -9.50 2.65
CA SER A 237 7.06 -9.98 1.97
C SER A 237 6.84 -11.32 1.27
N ASP A 238 7.83 -11.75 0.46
CA ASP A 238 7.84 -13.08 -0.14
C ASP A 238 7.84 -14.20 0.92
N THR A 239 8.45 -13.95 2.09
CA THR A 239 8.41 -14.86 3.22
C THR A 239 6.98 -15.05 3.72
N ASP A 240 6.16 -14.00 3.72
CA ASP A 240 4.77 -14.08 4.15
C ASP A 240 3.92 -14.84 3.14
N SER A 241 4.15 -14.65 1.85
CA SER A 241 3.51 -15.44 0.80
C SER A 241 3.83 -16.94 0.94
N ASN A 242 5.09 -17.28 1.15
CA ASN A 242 5.52 -18.66 1.36
C ASN A 242 4.99 -19.23 2.69
N GLY A 243 4.94 -18.42 3.75
CA GLY A 243 4.35 -18.78 5.03
C GLY A 243 2.87 -19.07 4.92
N LEU A 244 2.14 -18.26 4.16
CA LEU A 244 0.72 -18.49 3.88
C LEU A 244 0.50 -19.80 3.07
N TYR A 245 1.32 -20.08 2.05
CA TYR A 245 1.23 -21.35 1.31
C TYR A 245 1.47 -22.55 2.21
N TRP A 246 2.51 -22.49 3.04
CA TRP A 246 2.81 -23.54 4.01
C TRP A 246 1.69 -23.74 5.01
N TYR A 247 1.12 -22.65 5.54
CA TYR A 247 -0.02 -22.68 6.46
C TYR A 247 -1.25 -23.33 5.81
N MET A 248 -1.61 -22.90 4.59
CA MET A 248 -2.75 -23.44 3.84
C MET A 248 -2.57 -24.93 3.51
N GLU A 249 -1.36 -25.35 3.16
CA GLU A 249 -1.06 -26.76 2.90
C GLU A 249 -1.18 -27.59 4.17
N LYS A 250 -0.56 -27.14 5.25
CA LYS A 250 -0.50 -27.88 6.51
C LYS A 250 -1.87 -28.00 7.17
N GLN A 251 -2.64 -26.89 7.22
CA GLN A 251 -3.91 -26.82 7.93
C GLN A 251 -5.10 -27.35 7.13
N TYR A 252 -5.14 -26.97 5.86
CA TYR A 252 -6.33 -27.18 5.04
C TYR A 252 -6.08 -28.13 3.85
N ALA A 253 -4.85 -28.63 3.70
CA ALA A 253 -4.40 -29.42 2.55
C ALA A 253 -4.62 -28.71 1.20
N ILE A 254 -4.54 -27.38 1.19
CA ILE A 254 -4.68 -26.54 0.00
C ILE A 254 -3.31 -26.18 -0.54
N THR A 255 -2.98 -26.63 -1.78
CA THR A 255 -1.65 -26.43 -2.42
C THR A 255 -1.69 -25.52 -3.64
N GLY A 256 -2.84 -25.04 -4.05
CA GLY A 256 -3.04 -24.24 -5.27
C GLY A 256 -2.61 -22.79 -5.11
N ARG A 257 -1.30 -22.47 -5.25
CA ARG A 257 -0.73 -21.12 -5.05
C ARG A 257 -1.50 -20.01 -5.78
N GLY A 258 -1.84 -20.21 -7.05
CA GLY A 258 -2.56 -19.18 -7.82
C GLY A 258 -3.94 -18.81 -7.25
N ASN A 259 -4.67 -19.77 -6.67
CA ASN A 259 -5.94 -19.50 -6.01
C ASN A 259 -5.73 -18.84 -4.64
N ILE A 260 -4.64 -19.20 -3.93
CA ILE A 260 -4.27 -18.55 -2.66
C ILE A 260 -3.92 -17.10 -2.91
N ASP A 261 -3.08 -16.79 -3.92
CA ASP A 261 -2.70 -15.43 -4.28
C ASP A 261 -3.91 -14.58 -4.68
N ALA A 262 -4.80 -15.13 -5.53
CA ALA A 262 -6.00 -14.43 -5.95
C ALA A 262 -6.95 -14.14 -4.78
N ALA A 263 -7.10 -15.08 -3.86
CA ALA A 263 -7.91 -14.89 -2.65
C ALA A 263 -7.29 -13.87 -1.70
N LEU A 264 -5.96 -13.89 -1.53
CA LEU A 264 -5.19 -12.93 -0.74
C LEU A 264 -5.37 -11.51 -1.28
N ASP A 265 -5.21 -11.32 -2.59
CA ASP A 265 -5.38 -10.01 -3.23
C ASP A 265 -6.80 -9.46 -3.01
N ILE A 266 -7.83 -10.30 -3.19
CA ILE A 266 -9.23 -9.91 -3.00
C ILE A 266 -9.51 -9.58 -1.53
N HIS A 267 -9.04 -10.43 -0.60
CA HIS A 267 -9.22 -10.23 0.84
C HIS A 267 -8.54 -8.94 1.31
N ALA A 268 -7.28 -8.74 0.95
CA ALA A 268 -6.53 -7.54 1.31
C ALA A 268 -7.18 -6.26 0.75
N ALA A 269 -7.71 -6.31 -0.47
CA ALA A 269 -8.43 -5.18 -1.08
C ALA A 269 -9.77 -4.89 -0.38
N THR A 270 -10.46 -5.93 0.12
CA THR A 270 -11.73 -5.78 0.85
C THR A 270 -11.52 -5.10 2.20
N HIS A 271 -10.42 -5.43 2.89
CA HIS A 271 -10.04 -4.87 4.20
C HIS A 271 -9.03 -3.72 4.09
N ALA A 272 -8.99 -3.06 2.92
CA ALA A 272 -8.04 -1.98 2.69
C ALA A 272 -8.34 -0.76 3.57
N PHE A 273 -7.27 -0.13 4.04
CA PHE A 273 -7.30 1.07 4.88
C PHE A 273 -6.39 2.15 4.28
N ASN A 274 -6.50 3.39 4.79
CA ASN A 274 -5.64 4.51 4.40
C ASN A 274 -5.26 5.31 5.66
N GLU A 275 -4.04 5.11 6.14
CA GLU A 275 -3.57 5.69 7.40
C GLU A 275 -3.69 7.20 7.48
N VAL A 276 -3.38 7.90 6.39
CA VAL A 276 -3.43 9.36 6.36
C VAL A 276 -4.88 9.85 6.31
N GLN A 277 -5.75 9.19 5.55
CA GLN A 277 -7.19 9.52 5.53
C GLN A 277 -7.83 9.24 6.88
N ASP A 278 -7.59 8.06 7.44
CA ASP A 278 -8.14 7.64 8.74
C ASP A 278 -7.68 8.61 9.85
N TYR A 279 -6.40 9.02 9.82
CA TYR A 279 -5.89 10.04 10.75
C TYR A 279 -6.60 11.37 10.57
N ILE A 280 -6.71 11.89 9.34
CA ILE A 280 -7.37 13.18 9.06
C ILE A 280 -8.85 13.13 9.44
N GLU A 281 -9.56 12.04 9.18
CA GLU A 281 -11.00 11.91 9.43
C GLU A 281 -11.37 12.07 10.90
N VAL A 282 -10.55 11.57 11.82
CA VAL A 282 -10.83 11.66 13.26
C VAL A 282 -10.45 13.00 13.90
N LEU A 283 -9.71 13.87 13.17
CA LEU A 283 -9.27 15.15 13.69
C LEU A 283 -10.45 16.11 13.97
N THR A 284 -10.37 16.81 15.10
CA THR A 284 -11.28 17.88 15.47
C THR A 284 -10.48 19.12 15.82
N TRP A 285 -10.76 20.24 15.14
CA TRP A 285 -10.10 21.52 15.38
C TRP A 285 -10.69 22.21 16.61
N ASP A 286 -9.82 22.74 17.47
CA ASP A 286 -10.20 23.47 18.69
C ASP A 286 -10.61 24.92 18.44
N GLY A 287 -10.60 25.38 17.19
CA GLY A 287 -10.94 26.74 16.79
C GLY A 287 -9.81 27.75 16.91
N THR A 288 -8.61 27.36 17.41
CA THR A 288 -7.48 28.28 17.55
C THR A 288 -6.63 28.23 16.26
N PRO A 289 -6.48 29.34 15.53
CA PRO A 289 -5.67 29.40 14.32
C PRO A 289 -4.19 29.18 14.63
N ARG A 290 -3.55 28.24 13.92
CA ARG A 290 -2.11 27.93 14.02
C ARG A 290 -1.47 27.76 12.65
N LEU A 291 -2.26 27.40 11.66
CA LEU A 291 -1.79 27.03 10.33
C LEU A 291 -1.14 28.21 9.61
N ASP A 292 -1.76 29.39 9.65
CA ASP A 292 -1.25 30.59 8.97
C ASP A 292 0.08 31.07 9.54
N THR A 293 0.35 30.82 10.83
CA THR A 293 1.53 31.31 11.54
C THR A 293 2.62 30.24 11.74
N LEU A 294 2.42 29.01 11.22
CA LEU A 294 3.33 27.90 11.48
C LEU A 294 4.81 28.24 11.16
N PHE A 295 5.08 28.84 10.01
CA PHE A 295 6.46 29.22 9.65
C PHE A 295 6.94 30.49 10.36
N ILE A 296 6.01 31.38 10.73
CA ILE A 296 6.30 32.59 11.49
C ILE A 296 6.73 32.19 12.90
N ASP A 297 5.92 31.38 13.58
CA ASP A 297 6.11 31.00 14.97
C ASP A 297 7.32 30.08 15.19
N TYR A 298 7.59 29.15 14.26
CA TYR A 298 8.57 28.07 14.45
C TYR A 298 9.83 28.22 13.63
N LEU A 299 9.82 29.00 12.55
CA LEU A 299 10.97 29.16 11.65
C LEU A 299 11.38 30.64 11.47
N GLY A 300 10.72 31.58 12.12
CA GLY A 300 11.04 33.00 12.04
C GLY A 300 10.86 33.60 10.64
N ALA A 301 9.78 33.23 9.95
CA ALA A 301 9.36 33.91 8.73
C ALA A 301 8.73 35.27 9.08
N GLU A 302 8.75 36.23 8.12
CA GLU A 302 8.05 37.49 8.25
C GLU A 302 6.53 37.29 8.33
N ASP A 303 5.87 38.00 9.22
CA ASP A 303 4.40 38.01 9.30
C ASP A 303 3.79 38.85 8.18
N SER A 304 3.56 38.21 7.04
CA SER A 304 2.99 38.83 5.85
C SER A 304 1.77 38.06 5.33
N LEU A 305 0.91 38.76 4.58
CA LEU A 305 -0.25 38.13 3.92
C LEU A 305 0.20 36.99 3.00
N TYR A 306 1.32 37.15 2.32
CA TYR A 306 1.90 36.12 1.45
C TYR A 306 2.29 34.87 2.24
N ASN A 307 3.14 35.00 3.27
CA ASN A 307 3.65 33.86 4.04
C ASN A 307 2.52 33.10 4.74
N ARG A 308 1.56 33.81 5.33
CA ARG A 308 0.34 33.20 5.93
C ARG A 308 -0.43 32.39 4.90
N THR A 309 -0.66 32.96 3.72
CA THR A 309 -1.48 32.30 2.69
C THR A 309 -0.79 31.11 2.06
N VAL A 310 0.50 31.20 1.71
CA VAL A 310 1.20 30.06 1.09
C VAL A 310 1.41 28.91 2.05
N CYS A 311 1.66 29.19 3.34
CA CYS A 311 1.69 28.17 4.39
C CYS A 311 0.36 27.43 4.45
N ARG A 312 -0.75 28.14 4.65
CA ARG A 312 -2.09 27.55 4.68
C ARG A 312 -2.36 26.70 3.44
N LYS A 313 -2.16 27.23 2.25
CA LYS A 313 -2.48 26.53 1.01
C LYS A 313 -1.64 25.27 0.80
N ALA A 314 -0.37 25.25 1.21
CA ALA A 314 0.47 24.08 1.11
C ALA A 314 -0.05 22.90 1.96
N PHE A 315 -0.42 23.17 3.21
CA PHE A 315 -0.96 22.15 4.11
C PHE A 315 -2.40 21.77 3.77
N VAL A 316 -3.24 22.70 3.34
CA VAL A 316 -4.58 22.39 2.81
C VAL A 316 -4.49 21.54 1.56
N ALA A 317 -3.50 21.76 0.69
CA ALA A 317 -3.23 20.92 -0.47
C ALA A 317 -2.77 19.50 -0.07
N ALA A 318 -2.00 19.36 1.00
CA ALA A 318 -1.61 18.07 1.54
C ALA A 318 -2.84 17.27 2.01
N VAL A 319 -3.78 17.90 2.72
CA VAL A 319 -5.07 17.30 3.07
C VAL A 319 -5.87 16.96 1.81
N ALA A 320 -5.98 17.89 0.86
CA ALA A 320 -6.74 17.67 -0.37
C ALA A 320 -6.20 16.47 -1.17
N ARG A 321 -4.88 16.32 -1.28
CA ARG A 321 -4.25 15.18 -1.99
C ARG A 321 -4.39 13.87 -1.23
N ALA A 322 -4.40 13.89 0.09
CA ALA A 322 -4.68 12.70 0.89
C ALA A 322 -6.13 12.24 0.73
N MET A 323 -7.10 13.17 0.80
CA MET A 323 -8.53 12.88 0.75
C MET A 323 -9.05 12.65 -0.68
N LEU A 324 -8.45 13.31 -1.68
CA LEU A 324 -8.77 13.22 -3.10
C LEU A 324 -7.49 12.97 -3.91
N PRO A 325 -6.95 11.74 -3.88
CA PRO A 325 -5.73 11.40 -4.61
C PRO A 325 -5.78 11.81 -6.09
N GLY A 326 -4.70 12.42 -6.57
CA GLY A 326 -4.62 12.94 -7.93
C GLY A 326 -5.33 14.27 -8.18
N CYS A 327 -5.86 14.94 -7.16
CA CYS A 327 -6.33 16.32 -7.30
C CYS A 327 -5.18 17.21 -7.78
N LYS A 328 -5.52 18.24 -8.58
CA LYS A 328 -4.49 19.09 -9.17
C LYS A 328 -3.89 20.02 -8.13
N TYR A 329 -2.59 19.87 -7.90
CA TYR A 329 -1.75 20.79 -7.14
C TYR A 329 -0.33 20.68 -7.68
N ASP A 330 0.14 21.69 -8.38
CA ASP A 330 1.45 21.74 -9.06
C ASP A 330 2.40 22.78 -8.48
N ASN A 331 2.12 23.24 -7.25
CA ASN A 331 2.97 24.17 -6.53
C ASN A 331 3.88 23.45 -5.53
N MET A 332 5.02 24.05 -5.25
CA MET A 332 5.98 23.65 -4.24
C MET A 332 6.37 24.87 -3.41
N LEU A 333 6.15 24.78 -2.10
CA LEU A 333 6.61 25.79 -1.15
C LEU A 333 8.09 25.53 -0.86
N ILE A 334 8.90 26.60 -0.87
CA ILE A 334 10.35 26.52 -0.69
C ILE A 334 10.77 27.36 0.51
N LEU A 335 11.32 26.70 1.53
CA LEU A 335 11.83 27.34 2.73
C LEU A 335 13.30 27.78 2.50
N CYS A 336 13.53 29.09 2.39
CA CYS A 336 14.83 29.70 2.14
C CYS A 336 15.38 30.27 3.45
N GLY A 337 16.59 29.86 3.86
CA GLY A 337 17.18 30.39 5.08
C GLY A 337 18.30 29.54 5.66
N PRO A 338 18.91 29.97 6.79
CA PRO A 338 20.09 29.33 7.35
C PRO A 338 19.93 27.85 7.65
N GLN A 339 21.04 27.13 7.60
CA GLN A 339 21.09 25.72 8.00
C GLN A 339 20.86 25.60 9.53
N GLY A 340 20.24 24.51 9.97
CA GLY A 340 20.09 24.18 11.40
C GLY A 340 18.87 24.79 12.10
N ILE A 341 18.06 25.64 11.45
CA ILE A 341 16.86 26.26 12.05
C ILE A 341 15.66 25.33 12.15
N GLY A 342 15.76 24.09 11.63
CA GLY A 342 14.69 23.08 11.75
C GLY A 342 13.76 22.95 10.55
N LYS A 343 14.10 23.44 9.35
CA LYS A 343 13.27 23.36 8.13
C LYS A 343 12.81 21.91 7.85
N SER A 344 13.75 21.00 7.64
CA SER A 344 13.48 19.59 7.35
C SER A 344 12.82 18.87 8.54
N THR A 345 13.23 19.21 9.77
CA THR A 345 12.66 18.66 11.00
C THR A 345 11.16 19.02 11.14
N LEU A 346 10.77 20.24 10.77
CA LEU A 346 9.37 20.64 10.75
C LEU A 346 8.57 19.79 9.76
N LEU A 347 9.09 19.63 8.54
CA LEU A 347 8.42 18.83 7.50
C LEU A 347 8.31 17.35 7.90
N ASP A 348 9.39 16.78 8.45
CA ASP A 348 9.39 15.41 8.94
C ASP A 348 8.36 15.19 10.06
N LYS A 349 8.35 16.03 11.11
CA LYS A 349 7.36 15.97 12.18
C LYS A 349 5.92 16.12 11.64
N MET A 350 5.69 17.05 10.73
CA MET A 350 4.37 17.26 10.12
C MET A 350 3.94 16.09 9.25
N SER A 351 4.86 15.32 8.71
CA SER A 351 4.55 14.16 7.85
C SER A 351 4.00 12.95 8.60
N LEU A 352 4.11 12.90 9.92
CA LEU A 352 3.68 11.77 10.77
C LEU A 352 4.37 10.44 10.41
N GLY A 353 5.62 10.51 9.93
CA GLY A 353 6.39 9.34 9.50
C GLY A 353 6.21 8.98 8.02
N PHE A 354 5.40 9.74 7.27
CA PHE A 354 5.23 9.58 5.81
C PHE A 354 6.06 10.60 5.03
N PHE A 355 7.34 10.71 5.40
CA PHE A 355 8.31 11.66 4.87
C PHE A 355 9.28 11.02 3.88
N ASN A 356 9.72 11.78 2.88
CA ASN A 356 10.81 11.39 2.00
C ASN A 356 11.64 12.62 1.59
N ASP A 357 12.94 12.55 1.85
CA ASP A 357 13.95 13.54 1.48
C ASP A 357 15.03 12.99 0.52
N SER A 358 14.82 11.76 0.05
CA SER A 358 15.84 11.03 -0.72
C SER A 358 15.72 11.16 -2.24
N ILE A 359 14.74 11.93 -2.73
CA ILE A 359 14.53 12.10 -4.17
C ILE A 359 15.67 12.91 -4.78
N ARG A 360 16.40 12.32 -5.73
CA ARG A 360 17.52 12.94 -6.46
C ARG A 360 17.27 13.02 -7.97
N THR A 361 16.31 12.26 -8.50
CA THR A 361 15.93 12.25 -9.90
C THR A 361 14.44 12.50 -10.05
N PHE A 362 14.04 13.17 -11.13
CA PHE A 362 12.63 13.52 -11.40
C PHE A 362 12.12 12.86 -12.68
N GLU A 363 12.84 11.86 -13.18
CA GLU A 363 12.53 11.14 -14.40
C GLU A 363 12.52 9.63 -14.13
N GLY A 364 11.69 8.93 -14.91
CA GLY A 364 11.66 7.48 -14.91
C GLY A 364 10.81 6.86 -13.79
N LYS A 365 10.91 5.54 -13.73
CA LYS A 365 10.14 4.69 -12.81
C LYS A 365 10.56 4.87 -11.35
N GLU A 366 11.86 5.03 -11.12
CA GLU A 366 12.45 5.13 -9.79
C GLU A 366 11.91 6.33 -9.01
N ALA A 367 11.82 7.50 -9.67
CA ALA A 367 11.24 8.69 -9.06
C ALA A 367 9.79 8.48 -8.59
N SER A 368 9.00 7.73 -9.36
CA SER A 368 7.61 7.44 -9.03
C SER A 368 7.48 6.39 -7.91
N GLU A 369 8.39 5.42 -7.84
CA GLU A 369 8.42 4.41 -6.78
C GLU A 369 8.75 5.03 -5.41
N LEU A 370 9.61 6.05 -5.37
CA LEU A 370 9.97 6.78 -4.14
C LEU A 370 8.82 7.61 -3.55
N LEU A 371 7.75 7.86 -4.32
CA LEU A 371 6.56 8.57 -3.83
C LEU A 371 5.53 7.66 -3.14
N GLN A 372 5.71 6.33 -3.20
CA GLN A 372 4.76 5.41 -2.59
C GLN A 372 4.80 5.48 -1.07
N GLY A 373 3.63 5.69 -0.46
CA GLY A 373 3.51 5.78 0.99
C GLY A 373 4.16 7.03 1.57
N VAL A 374 4.29 8.08 0.77
CA VAL A 374 4.84 9.38 1.19
C VAL A 374 3.75 10.43 1.11
N TRP A 375 3.65 11.27 2.15
CA TRP A 375 2.73 12.39 2.22
C TRP A 375 3.43 13.73 1.96
N LEU A 376 4.53 13.98 2.68
CA LEU A 376 5.36 15.16 2.46
C LEU A 376 6.70 14.76 1.85
N VAL A 377 7.04 15.37 0.73
CA VAL A 377 8.31 15.17 0.03
C VAL A 377 9.15 16.41 0.19
N GLU A 378 10.37 16.26 0.67
CA GLU A 378 11.35 17.34 0.68
C GLU A 378 12.32 17.20 -0.50
N ILE A 379 12.46 18.26 -1.26
CA ILE A 379 13.53 18.43 -2.27
C ILE A 379 14.56 19.35 -1.66
N ALA A 380 15.62 18.75 -1.11
CA ALA A 380 16.71 19.48 -0.49
C ALA A 380 17.78 19.90 -1.52
N GLU A 381 18.54 20.93 -1.19
CA GLU A 381 19.73 21.37 -1.96
C GLU A 381 19.44 21.64 -3.45
N LEU A 382 18.41 22.46 -3.72
CA LEU A 382 18.04 22.86 -5.09
C LEU A 382 19.16 23.56 -5.86
N ASP A 383 20.20 24.06 -5.18
CA ASP A 383 21.42 24.66 -5.74
C ASP A 383 22.28 23.67 -6.57
N ALA A 384 22.16 22.37 -6.28
CA ALA A 384 22.83 21.34 -7.08
C ALA A 384 22.16 21.10 -8.45
N PHE A 385 20.93 21.61 -8.67
CA PHE A 385 20.18 21.35 -9.90
C PHE A 385 20.49 22.33 -11.01
N ARG A 386 20.76 21.79 -12.20
CA ARG A 386 20.95 22.57 -13.44
C ARG A 386 19.60 23.07 -13.97
N ARG A 387 19.63 24.04 -14.91
CA ARG A 387 18.41 24.53 -15.60
C ARG A 387 17.54 23.42 -16.19
N SER A 388 18.15 22.35 -16.72
CA SER A 388 17.46 21.16 -17.21
C SER A 388 16.62 20.49 -16.11
N ASP A 389 17.17 20.40 -14.91
CA ASP A 389 16.57 19.72 -13.78
C ASP A 389 15.36 20.49 -13.26
N VAL A 390 15.42 21.82 -13.24
CA VAL A 390 14.28 22.69 -12.88
C VAL A 390 13.09 22.46 -13.84
N THR A 391 13.34 22.25 -15.12
CA THR A 391 12.29 21.93 -16.09
C THR A 391 11.68 20.55 -15.81
N CYS A 392 12.51 19.56 -15.51
CA CYS A 392 12.05 18.22 -15.11
C CYS A 392 11.25 18.27 -13.82
N ILE A 393 11.70 19.04 -12.80
CA ILE A 393 10.94 19.26 -11.56
C ILE A 393 9.56 19.86 -11.87
N LYS A 394 9.48 20.92 -12.69
CA LYS A 394 8.21 21.54 -13.08
C LYS A 394 7.25 20.57 -13.79
N GLN A 395 7.78 19.69 -14.64
CA GLN A 395 7.00 18.64 -15.29
C GLN A 395 6.54 17.60 -14.26
N PHE A 396 7.45 17.16 -13.41
CA PHE A 396 7.17 16.18 -12.36
C PHE A 396 6.11 16.67 -11.37
N LEU A 397 6.20 17.92 -10.90
CA LEU A 397 5.19 18.54 -10.02
C LEU A 397 3.79 18.57 -10.66
N SER A 398 3.72 18.71 -11.99
CA SER A 398 2.44 18.82 -12.72
C SER A 398 1.70 17.50 -12.91
N LEU A 399 2.33 16.36 -12.61
CA LEU A 399 1.71 15.05 -12.72
C LEU A 399 0.65 14.86 -11.63
N ARG A 400 -0.48 14.30 -12.01
CA ARG A 400 -1.61 13.97 -11.13
C ARG A 400 -1.58 12.50 -10.68
N ALA A 401 -0.96 11.66 -11.47
CA ALA A 401 -0.78 10.24 -11.20
C ALA A 401 0.56 9.78 -11.76
N ASP A 402 1.16 8.83 -11.11
CA ASP A 402 2.36 8.14 -11.55
C ASP A 402 1.96 6.83 -12.22
N ARG A 403 2.45 6.61 -13.45
CA ARG A 403 2.09 5.46 -14.24
C ARG A 403 3.28 4.56 -14.44
N TYR A 404 3.32 3.44 -13.74
CA TYR A 404 4.37 2.46 -13.89
C TYR A 404 3.91 1.05 -13.54
N ARG A 405 4.74 0.08 -13.88
CA ARG A 405 4.55 -1.31 -13.53
C ARG A 405 5.49 -1.65 -12.37
N ALA A 406 4.92 -2.02 -11.22
CA ALA A 406 5.70 -2.49 -10.09
C ALA A 406 6.58 -3.70 -10.47
N ALA A 407 7.70 -3.89 -9.79
CA ALA A 407 8.52 -5.07 -9.98
C ALA A 407 7.64 -6.32 -9.78
N TYR A 408 7.71 -7.26 -10.74
CA TYR A 408 6.88 -8.48 -10.78
C TYR A 408 5.37 -8.28 -10.96
N GLY A 409 4.88 -7.05 -11.07
CA GLY A 409 3.46 -6.76 -11.35
C GLY A 409 3.06 -7.20 -12.78
N ARG A 410 1.87 -7.78 -12.94
CA ARG A 410 1.36 -8.18 -14.27
C ARG A 410 0.83 -7.00 -15.07
N HIS A 411 0.33 -5.97 -14.39
CA HIS A 411 -0.33 -4.81 -15.01
C HIS A 411 0.37 -3.51 -14.66
N VAL A 412 0.31 -2.55 -15.58
CA VAL A 412 0.63 -1.14 -15.31
C VAL A 412 -0.47 -0.59 -14.42
N LYS A 413 -0.09 0.10 -13.34
CA LYS A 413 -1.02 0.78 -12.44
C LYS A 413 -0.87 2.29 -12.59
N ASP A 414 -1.98 2.99 -12.62
CA ASP A 414 -2.03 4.44 -12.43
C ASP A 414 -2.20 4.67 -10.92
N LEU A 415 -1.21 5.30 -10.30
CA LEU A 415 -1.20 5.62 -8.88
C LEU A 415 -1.43 7.12 -8.72
N PRO A 416 -2.65 7.55 -8.36
CA PRO A 416 -2.94 8.95 -8.11
C PRO A 416 -2.06 9.49 -6.98
N ARG A 417 -1.46 10.68 -7.19
CA ARG A 417 -0.55 11.27 -6.20
C ARG A 417 -1.28 11.72 -4.95
N CYS A 418 -0.79 11.26 -3.81
CA CYS A 418 -1.25 11.64 -2.47
C CYS A 418 -0.30 12.65 -1.80
N CYS A 419 0.91 12.85 -2.33
CA CYS A 419 1.95 13.67 -1.74
C CYS A 419 1.92 15.12 -2.21
N VAL A 420 2.51 16.00 -1.41
CA VAL A 420 2.87 17.38 -1.74
C VAL A 420 4.37 17.57 -1.60
N PHE A 421 4.91 18.53 -2.37
CA PHE A 421 6.33 18.80 -2.44
C PHE A 421 6.68 20.08 -1.72
N PHE A 422 7.74 20.03 -0.92
CA PHE A 422 8.38 21.15 -0.27
C PHE A 422 9.84 21.22 -0.75
N GLY A 423 10.37 22.43 -0.86
CA GLY A 423 11.80 22.65 -1.11
C GLY A 423 12.47 23.23 0.12
N THR A 424 13.73 22.89 0.35
CA THR A 424 14.56 23.58 1.34
C THR A 424 15.82 24.09 0.69
N PHE A 425 16.18 25.32 1.01
CA PHE A 425 17.28 26.03 0.41
C PHE A 425 18.08 26.85 1.45
N ASN A 426 19.39 26.92 1.28
CA ASN A 426 20.26 27.63 2.24
C ASN A 426 20.67 29.01 1.75
N GLN A 427 20.44 29.32 0.47
CA GLN A 427 20.77 30.62 -0.15
C GLN A 427 19.47 31.31 -0.59
N VAL A 428 19.57 32.61 -0.94
CA VAL A 428 18.41 33.40 -1.36
C VAL A 428 18.10 33.18 -2.85
N ASP A 429 19.11 33.03 -3.69
CA ASP A 429 18.99 33.02 -5.15
C ASP A 429 19.08 31.58 -5.69
N PHE A 430 17.96 31.03 -6.16
CA PHE A 430 17.89 29.65 -6.68
C PHE A 430 17.06 29.48 -7.95
N LEU A 431 16.25 30.47 -8.33
CA LEU A 431 15.41 30.40 -9.51
C LEU A 431 16.17 30.85 -10.77
N GLN A 432 16.70 29.88 -11.51
CA GLN A 432 17.51 30.16 -12.73
C GLN A 432 16.67 30.33 -14.00
N ASP A 433 15.38 29.94 -14.01
CA ASP A 433 14.53 29.97 -15.20
C ASP A 433 13.65 31.22 -15.21
N THR A 434 13.45 31.77 -16.39
CA THR A 434 12.59 32.94 -16.62
C THR A 434 11.13 32.58 -16.81
N THR A 435 10.81 31.30 -16.95
CA THR A 435 9.45 30.84 -17.26
C THR A 435 8.95 29.77 -16.30
N GLY A 436 7.68 29.85 -15.92
CA GLY A 436 7.04 28.79 -15.11
C GLY A 436 7.38 28.80 -13.62
N ASN A 437 8.01 29.85 -13.09
CA ASN A 437 8.33 30.01 -11.66
C ASN A 437 7.10 30.12 -10.76
N ARG A 438 5.91 30.36 -11.33
CA ARG A 438 4.64 30.41 -10.59
C ARG A 438 4.34 29.17 -9.74
N ARG A 439 5.05 28.06 -10.00
CA ARG A 439 4.92 26.82 -9.21
C ARG A 439 5.69 26.88 -7.90
N PHE A 440 6.66 27.75 -7.79
CA PHE A 440 7.53 27.86 -6.63
C PHE A 440 7.06 29.00 -5.74
N TRP A 441 6.87 28.71 -4.47
CA TRP A 441 6.48 29.69 -3.46
C TRP A 441 7.60 29.84 -2.43
N PRO A 442 8.57 30.76 -2.66
CA PRO A 442 9.66 30.97 -1.73
C PRO A 442 9.17 31.67 -0.46
N VAL A 443 9.64 31.17 0.68
CA VAL A 443 9.39 31.73 2.01
C VAL A 443 10.72 31.88 2.73
N ASP A 444 11.10 33.11 3.04
CA ASP A 444 12.31 33.40 3.80
C ASP A 444 12.07 33.08 5.27
N VAL A 445 12.95 32.28 5.86
CA VAL A 445 12.89 31.83 7.25
C VAL A 445 14.20 32.15 7.98
N GLY A 446 14.12 32.30 9.32
CA GLY A 446 15.24 32.71 10.13
C GLY A 446 15.58 34.19 10.02
N ILE A 447 14.67 35.01 9.49
CA ILE A 447 14.88 36.46 9.30
C ILE A 447 14.26 37.31 10.41
N VAL A 448 13.30 36.75 11.15
CA VAL A 448 12.63 37.42 12.28
C VAL A 448 12.86 36.63 13.56
N PRO A 449 13.20 37.30 14.68
CA PRO A 449 13.26 36.63 15.98
C PRO A 449 11.93 35.96 16.33
N HIS A 450 11.98 34.74 16.88
CA HIS A 450 10.81 33.97 17.29
C HIS A 450 11.10 33.19 18.58
N ASP A 451 10.06 32.93 19.37
CA ASP A 451 10.20 32.33 20.71
C ASP A 451 10.07 30.81 20.70
N LYS A 452 9.36 30.23 19.71
CA LYS A 452 9.10 28.81 19.62
C LYS A 452 10.14 28.12 18.74
N THR A 453 10.51 26.89 19.12
CA THR A 453 11.42 26.06 18.35
C THR A 453 10.74 24.83 17.81
N VAL A 454 11.10 24.38 16.62
CA VAL A 454 10.60 23.13 16.03
C VAL A 454 10.93 21.93 16.93
N PHE A 455 12.07 22.00 17.62
CA PHE A 455 12.59 20.86 18.40
C PHE A 455 11.80 20.60 19.69
N ASN A 456 11.41 21.66 20.41
CA ASN A 456 10.80 21.56 21.73
C ASN A 456 9.30 21.88 21.74
N ASP A 457 8.87 22.84 20.92
CA ASP A 457 7.54 23.43 21.04
C ASP A 457 6.55 22.93 19.99
N LEU A 458 7.05 22.34 18.86
CA LEU A 458 6.21 21.68 17.88
C LEU A 458 5.87 20.28 18.36
N THR A 459 4.90 20.19 19.28
CA THR A 459 4.44 18.93 19.87
C THR A 459 3.42 18.23 18.98
N ASP A 460 3.16 16.94 19.25
CA ASP A 460 2.15 16.16 18.52
C ASP A 460 0.74 16.77 18.62
N ASP A 461 0.42 17.41 19.76
CA ASP A 461 -0.85 18.12 19.91
C ASP A 461 -0.96 19.34 19.00
N VAL A 462 0.11 20.11 18.85
CA VAL A 462 0.16 21.24 17.92
C VAL A 462 0.03 20.74 16.49
N ILE A 463 0.78 19.72 16.12
CA ILE A 463 0.73 19.10 14.79
C ILE A 463 -0.69 18.63 14.48
N ARG A 464 -1.32 17.93 15.42
CA ARG A 464 -2.70 17.47 15.30
C ARG A 464 -3.68 18.63 15.05
N GLN A 465 -3.53 19.75 15.75
CA GLN A 465 -4.40 20.92 15.61
C GLN A 465 -4.13 21.68 14.29
N VAL A 466 -2.89 21.75 13.82
CA VAL A 466 -2.56 22.32 12.49
C VAL A 466 -3.24 21.51 11.38
N TRP A 467 -3.17 20.17 11.45
CA TRP A 467 -3.85 19.31 10.48
C TRP A 467 -5.37 19.37 10.59
N ALA A 468 -5.91 19.50 11.81
CA ALA A 468 -7.34 19.69 12.03
C ALA A 468 -7.85 21.01 11.42
N GLU A 469 -7.10 22.11 11.59
CA GLU A 469 -7.39 23.38 10.93
C GLU A 469 -7.32 23.26 9.40
N ALA A 470 -6.27 22.63 8.86
CA ALA A 470 -6.12 22.40 7.41
C ALA A 470 -7.29 21.58 6.83
N LYS A 471 -7.76 20.55 7.57
CA LYS A 471 -8.96 19.77 7.22
C LYS A 471 -10.20 20.66 7.11
N VAL A 472 -10.45 21.50 8.11
CA VAL A 472 -11.62 22.39 8.11
C VAL A 472 -11.56 23.38 6.95
N ARG A 473 -10.39 23.95 6.67
CA ARG A 473 -10.18 24.84 5.51
C ARG A 473 -10.46 24.14 4.18
N TRP A 474 -9.97 22.90 4.03
CA TRP A 474 -10.28 22.07 2.86
C TRP A 474 -11.78 21.80 2.72
N GLN A 475 -12.46 21.42 3.80
CA GLN A 475 -13.90 21.16 3.81
C GLN A 475 -14.73 22.40 3.46
N MET A 476 -14.25 23.59 3.82
CA MET A 476 -14.86 24.88 3.44
C MET A 476 -14.63 25.23 1.96
N GLY A 477 -13.89 24.40 1.20
CA GLY A 477 -13.65 24.61 -0.21
C GLY A 477 -12.56 25.64 -0.52
N GLU A 478 -11.58 25.82 0.39
CA GLU A 478 -10.47 26.74 0.12
C GLU A 478 -9.73 26.39 -1.15
N SER A 479 -9.53 27.39 -2.02
CA SER A 479 -8.77 27.25 -3.27
C SER A 479 -7.31 26.90 -2.97
N LEU A 480 -6.75 25.93 -3.71
CA LEU A 480 -5.36 25.52 -3.58
C LEU A 480 -4.38 26.43 -4.33
N TYR A 481 -4.87 27.43 -5.04
CA TYR A 481 -4.08 28.33 -5.88
C TYR A 481 -4.13 29.76 -5.34
N LEU A 482 -3.06 30.52 -5.61
CA LEU A 482 -3.00 31.94 -5.33
C LEU A 482 -3.82 32.72 -6.37
N THR A 483 -4.48 33.78 -5.94
CA THR A 483 -5.28 34.67 -6.79
C THR A 483 -5.17 36.11 -6.31
N GLY A 484 -5.39 37.06 -7.21
CA GLY A 484 -5.46 38.49 -6.87
C GLY A 484 -4.16 39.05 -6.31
N GLU A 485 -4.26 39.77 -5.18
CA GLU A 485 -3.13 40.43 -4.53
C GLU A 485 -2.01 39.46 -4.13
N VAL A 486 -2.37 38.29 -3.57
CA VAL A 486 -1.37 37.32 -3.12
C VAL A 486 -0.61 36.70 -4.31
N GLU A 487 -1.26 36.56 -5.47
CA GLU A 487 -0.56 36.13 -6.69
C GLU A 487 0.45 37.18 -7.18
N ALA A 488 0.16 38.47 -7.02
CA ALA A 488 1.10 39.53 -7.31
C ALA A 488 2.31 39.50 -6.36
N LEU A 489 2.06 39.41 -5.04
CA LEU A 489 3.11 39.25 -4.04
C LEU A 489 3.99 38.03 -4.29
N ALA A 490 3.38 36.92 -4.74
CA ALA A 490 4.14 35.72 -5.09
C ALA A 490 5.09 35.93 -6.28
N ARG A 491 4.67 36.73 -7.28
CA ARG A 491 5.55 37.10 -8.43
C ARG A 491 6.70 37.96 -7.98
N ASP A 492 6.46 38.91 -7.09
CA ASP A 492 7.52 39.78 -6.55
C ASP A 492 8.54 38.93 -5.77
N LYS A 493 8.06 38.03 -4.90
CA LYS A 493 8.95 37.09 -4.17
C LYS A 493 9.70 36.14 -5.10
N GLN A 494 9.10 35.67 -6.18
CA GLN A 494 9.77 34.82 -7.18
C GLN A 494 10.86 35.61 -7.93
N GLU A 495 10.66 36.90 -8.17
CA GLU A 495 11.67 37.74 -8.80
C GLU A 495 12.82 38.08 -7.84
N GLU A 496 12.53 38.33 -6.54
CA GLU A 496 13.56 38.50 -5.50
C GLU A 496 14.50 37.29 -5.40
N HIS A 497 13.97 36.09 -5.53
CA HIS A 497 14.73 34.81 -5.44
C HIS A 497 15.32 34.36 -6.79
N ARG A 498 15.26 35.20 -7.81
CA ARG A 498 15.82 34.88 -9.12
C ARG A 498 17.31 35.19 -9.16
N GLU A 499 18.08 34.17 -9.48
CA GLU A 499 19.51 34.37 -9.74
C GLU A 499 19.70 35.29 -10.94
N ALA A 500 20.28 36.46 -10.71
CA ALA A 500 20.69 37.36 -11.79
C ALA A 500 21.88 36.74 -12.53
N SER A 501 21.70 36.41 -13.81
CA SER A 501 22.82 35.89 -14.58
C SER A 501 23.90 36.98 -14.75
N VAL A 502 25.18 36.58 -14.75
CA VAL A 502 26.30 37.48 -15.06
C VAL A 502 26.06 38.23 -16.39
N GLN A 503 25.44 37.56 -17.36
CA GLN A 503 25.05 38.16 -18.64
C GLN A 503 24.01 39.28 -18.47
N GLU A 504 23.06 39.12 -17.55
CA GLU A 504 22.04 40.15 -17.25
C GLU A 504 22.69 41.41 -16.68
N GLY A 505 23.61 41.25 -15.72
CA GLY A 505 24.39 42.38 -15.19
C GLY A 505 25.19 43.10 -16.26
N LEU A 506 25.85 42.34 -17.16
CA LEU A 506 26.59 42.93 -18.28
C LEU A 506 25.67 43.65 -19.28
N ILE A 507 24.47 43.11 -19.54
CA ILE A 507 23.50 43.78 -20.42
C ILE A 507 22.99 45.07 -19.79
N LEU A 508 22.71 45.08 -18.49
CA LEU A 508 22.27 46.27 -17.76
C LEU A 508 23.34 47.38 -17.81
N GLU A 509 24.59 47.04 -17.47
CA GLU A 509 25.72 47.95 -17.55
C GLU A 509 25.92 48.51 -18.99
N PHE A 510 25.82 47.65 -20.00
CA PHE A 510 25.88 48.04 -21.40
C PHE A 510 24.80 49.03 -21.82
N ILE A 511 23.58 48.89 -21.30
CA ILE A 511 22.44 49.76 -21.65
C ILE A 511 22.52 51.10 -20.93
N GLU A 512 22.99 51.12 -19.70
CA GLU A 512 23.11 52.33 -18.88
C GLU A 512 24.29 53.22 -19.35
N ARG A 513 25.27 52.64 -20.03
CA ARG A 513 26.42 53.37 -20.52
C ARG A 513 26.04 54.37 -21.62
N PRO A 514 26.33 55.68 -21.47
CA PRO A 514 26.03 56.70 -22.47
C PRO A 514 26.66 56.40 -23.81
N VAL A 515 26.07 56.88 -24.88
CA VAL A 515 26.55 56.75 -26.26
C VAL A 515 26.68 58.14 -26.91
N PRO A 516 27.52 58.30 -27.93
CA PRO A 516 27.61 59.56 -28.73
C PRO A 516 26.22 59.94 -29.31
N ASP A 517 25.95 61.24 -29.43
CA ASP A 517 24.65 61.78 -29.92
C ASP A 517 24.38 61.40 -31.38
N ASP A 518 25.40 61.12 -32.19
CA ASP A 518 25.29 60.64 -33.55
C ASP A 518 25.38 59.12 -33.70
N TRP A 519 25.26 58.33 -32.58
CA TRP A 519 25.37 56.88 -32.51
C TRP A 519 24.54 56.12 -33.57
N VAL A 520 23.41 56.65 -33.93
CA VAL A 520 22.52 56.08 -34.95
C VAL A 520 23.13 56.08 -36.37
N LYS A 521 24.12 56.92 -36.64
CA LYS A 521 24.79 57.02 -37.92
C LYS A 521 26.00 56.10 -38.04
N TRP A 522 26.49 55.55 -36.91
CA TRP A 522 27.65 54.68 -36.83
C TRP A 522 27.40 53.29 -37.34
N ASP A 523 28.40 52.72 -38.04
CA ASP A 523 28.37 51.29 -38.39
C ASP A 523 28.86 50.41 -37.23
N ILE A 524 28.79 49.09 -37.41
CA ILE A 524 29.13 48.11 -36.34
C ILE A 524 30.59 48.21 -35.92
N ASP A 525 31.50 48.43 -36.86
CA ASP A 525 32.94 48.50 -36.56
C ASP A 525 33.28 49.76 -35.78
N GLN A 526 32.67 50.90 -36.12
CA GLN A 526 32.80 52.15 -35.38
C GLN A 526 32.28 51.99 -33.93
N ARG A 527 31.13 51.35 -33.74
CA ARG A 527 30.53 51.10 -32.43
C ARG A 527 31.40 50.15 -31.59
N ARG A 528 31.92 49.08 -32.19
CA ARG A 528 32.89 48.20 -31.54
C ARG A 528 34.20 48.90 -31.15
N ALA A 529 34.73 49.72 -32.00
CA ALA A 529 35.95 50.54 -31.71
C ALA A 529 35.70 51.45 -30.51
N PHE A 530 34.55 52.06 -30.40
CA PHE A 530 34.14 52.85 -29.22
C PHE A 530 34.15 52.01 -27.93
N TRP A 531 33.49 50.89 -27.94
CA TRP A 531 33.42 49.99 -26.76
C TRP A 531 34.80 49.45 -26.33
N SER A 532 35.69 49.23 -27.26
CA SER A 532 37.07 48.79 -27.00
C SER A 532 38.06 49.95 -26.66
N GLY A 533 37.57 51.18 -26.59
CA GLY A 533 38.42 52.33 -26.33
C GLY A 533 39.39 52.75 -27.49
N LEU A 534 39.18 52.18 -28.69
CA LEU A 534 39.98 52.39 -29.87
C LEU A 534 39.40 53.47 -30.80
N ALA A 535 38.33 54.15 -30.41
CA ALA A 535 37.73 55.23 -31.22
C ALA A 535 38.64 56.40 -31.33
N LYS A 536 38.77 56.97 -32.56
CA LYS A 536 39.61 58.14 -32.81
C LYS A 536 39.12 59.37 -32.04
N GLY A 537 39.89 59.85 -31.09
CA GLY A 537 39.61 61.05 -30.29
C GLY A 537 39.20 60.78 -28.83
N GLY A 538 38.99 59.54 -28.42
CA GLY A 538 38.57 59.24 -27.06
C GLY A 538 37.12 59.67 -26.76
N GLU A 539 36.59 59.30 -25.58
CA GLU A 539 35.24 59.69 -25.14
C GLU A 539 35.02 61.18 -24.96
N GLU A 540 36.12 61.94 -24.66
CA GLU A 540 36.07 63.37 -24.45
C GLU A 540 35.78 64.21 -25.72
N SER A 541 35.82 63.59 -26.91
CA SER A 541 35.57 64.27 -28.19
C SER A 541 34.09 64.17 -28.64
N TYR A 542 33.24 63.50 -27.94
CA TYR A 542 31.82 63.29 -28.29
C TYR A 542 30.87 63.88 -27.26
N THR A 543 29.75 64.42 -27.75
CA THR A 543 28.62 64.76 -26.85
C THR A 543 27.92 63.49 -26.50
N MET A 544 27.98 63.08 -25.21
CA MET A 544 27.41 61.83 -24.71
C MET A 544 25.95 62.02 -24.37
N VAL A 545 25.09 61.07 -24.78
CA VAL A 545 23.65 61.03 -24.49
C VAL A 545 23.25 59.68 -23.91
N GLU A 546 22.23 59.67 -23.10
CA GLU A 546 21.66 58.43 -22.64
C GLU A 546 21.06 57.65 -23.81
N ARG A 547 21.20 56.34 -23.78
CA ARG A 547 20.63 55.46 -24.78
C ARG A 547 19.10 55.46 -24.66
N ASP A 548 18.39 55.73 -25.74
CA ASP A 548 16.93 55.79 -25.83
C ASP A 548 16.32 54.53 -26.42
N LYS A 549 17.10 53.69 -27.13
CA LYS A 549 16.69 52.47 -27.81
C LYS A 549 17.77 51.42 -27.77
N VAL A 550 17.34 50.15 -27.73
CA VAL A 550 18.22 48.97 -27.79
C VAL A 550 17.52 47.79 -28.44
N CYS A 551 18.25 46.95 -29.14
CA CYS A 551 17.77 45.68 -29.65
C CYS A 551 18.73 44.51 -29.34
N ALA A 552 18.23 43.28 -29.45
CA ALA A 552 19.04 42.09 -29.17
C ALA A 552 20.29 41.99 -30.07
N ALA A 553 20.22 42.49 -31.32
CA ALA A 553 21.36 42.50 -32.22
C ALA A 553 22.49 43.45 -31.76
N GLU A 554 22.16 44.58 -31.13
CA GLU A 554 23.16 45.48 -30.53
C GLU A 554 23.91 44.79 -29.40
N VAL A 555 23.20 44.18 -28.47
CA VAL A 555 23.79 43.40 -27.36
C VAL A 555 24.69 42.28 -27.89
N TRP A 556 24.22 41.54 -28.88
CA TRP A 556 24.98 40.44 -29.47
C TRP A 556 26.26 40.89 -30.18
N CYS A 557 26.14 41.92 -31.00
CA CYS A 557 27.27 42.37 -31.81
C CYS A 557 28.25 43.31 -31.09
N GLU A 558 27.75 44.11 -30.16
CA GLU A 558 28.56 45.13 -29.50
C GLU A 558 29.07 44.69 -28.13
N LEU A 559 28.20 44.10 -27.28
CA LEU A 559 28.62 43.62 -25.97
C LEU A 559 29.33 42.26 -26.05
N TYR A 560 28.76 41.31 -26.78
CA TYR A 560 29.34 39.96 -26.90
C TYR A 560 30.39 39.87 -28.03
N CYS A 561 30.57 40.91 -28.83
CA CYS A 561 31.52 40.96 -29.95
C CYS A 561 31.38 39.82 -30.95
N LYS A 562 30.16 39.27 -31.14
CA LYS A 562 29.89 38.13 -32.03
C LYS A 562 29.31 38.60 -33.37
N PRO A 563 29.55 37.86 -34.50
CA PRO A 563 28.89 38.13 -35.77
C PRO A 563 27.38 37.93 -35.66
N ILE A 564 26.61 38.78 -36.35
CA ILE A 564 25.13 38.66 -36.35
C ILE A 564 24.65 37.34 -36.98
N SER A 565 25.43 36.81 -37.93
CA SER A 565 25.18 35.51 -38.56
C SER A 565 25.10 34.33 -37.58
N ASP A 566 25.78 34.47 -36.46
CA ASP A 566 25.92 33.40 -35.47
C ASP A 566 24.84 33.46 -34.40
N MET A 567 24.01 34.52 -34.39
CA MET A 567 22.92 34.70 -33.43
C MET A 567 21.76 33.76 -33.75
N ARG A 568 21.50 32.81 -32.84
CA ARG A 568 20.38 31.90 -32.94
C ARG A 568 19.10 32.56 -32.40
N LYS A 569 17.93 31.99 -32.76
CA LYS A 569 16.65 32.46 -32.21
C LYS A 569 16.57 32.34 -30.69
N SER A 570 17.28 31.37 -30.09
CA SER A 570 17.40 31.20 -28.64
C SER A 570 18.11 32.39 -28.01
N ASP A 571 19.25 32.81 -28.58
CA ASP A 571 20.08 33.88 -28.06
C ASP A 571 19.34 35.21 -28.10
N ALA A 572 18.66 35.49 -29.22
CA ALA A 572 17.79 36.66 -29.35
C ALA A 572 16.62 36.66 -28.34
N ARG A 573 16.03 35.49 -28.03
CA ARG A 573 14.98 35.39 -27.04
C ARG A 573 15.49 35.65 -25.63
N GLU A 574 16.66 35.12 -25.29
CA GLU A 574 17.29 35.30 -23.98
C GLU A 574 17.63 36.79 -23.75
N ILE A 575 18.28 37.45 -24.69
CA ILE A 575 18.55 38.87 -24.61
C ILE A 575 17.26 39.70 -24.51
N ASN A 576 16.27 39.43 -25.38
CA ASN A 576 15.01 40.15 -25.34
C ASN A 576 14.26 39.95 -24.00
N ALA A 577 14.38 38.79 -23.37
CA ALA A 577 13.79 38.54 -22.06
C ALA A 577 14.41 39.41 -20.96
N VAL A 578 15.70 39.70 -21.03
CA VAL A 578 16.35 40.67 -20.14
C VAL A 578 15.87 42.08 -20.43
N LEU A 579 15.85 42.48 -21.69
CA LEU A 579 15.42 43.83 -22.10
C LEU A 579 13.95 44.14 -21.79
N GLU A 580 13.08 43.13 -21.81
CA GLU A 580 11.65 43.26 -21.51
C GLU A 580 11.36 43.62 -20.05
N ARG A 581 12.29 43.32 -19.15
CA ARG A 581 12.18 43.59 -17.70
C ARG A 581 12.74 44.93 -17.27
N LEU A 582 13.38 45.66 -18.17
CA LEU A 582 13.96 46.96 -17.84
C LEU A 582 12.87 47.95 -17.37
N PRO A 583 12.99 48.50 -16.15
CA PRO A 583 12.03 49.47 -15.66
C PRO A 583 12.06 50.73 -16.56
N GLY A 584 10.89 51.20 -16.95
CA GLY A 584 10.77 52.38 -17.82
C GLY A 584 11.03 52.14 -19.30
N TRP A 585 11.24 50.89 -19.75
CA TRP A 585 11.38 50.56 -21.16
C TRP A 585 10.10 49.89 -21.71
N ARG A 586 9.84 50.01 -22.99
CA ARG A 586 8.72 49.39 -23.71
C ARG A 586 9.17 48.69 -24.97
N SER A 587 8.57 47.59 -25.30
CA SER A 587 8.84 46.89 -26.57
C SER A 587 8.37 47.70 -27.77
N ILE A 588 9.22 47.81 -28.78
CA ILE A 588 8.93 48.46 -30.04
C ILE A 588 9.36 47.59 -31.23
N HIS A 589 8.79 47.88 -32.41
CA HIS A 589 9.30 47.37 -33.67
C HIS A 589 9.84 48.57 -34.47
N GLY A 590 11.16 48.60 -34.71
CA GLY A 590 11.82 49.74 -35.32
C GLY A 590 13.16 49.42 -35.97
N ARG A 591 13.82 50.49 -36.46
CA ARG A 591 15.19 50.45 -36.94
C ARG A 591 16.13 51.02 -35.84
N PHE A 592 17.31 50.43 -35.71
CA PHE A 592 18.26 50.75 -34.64
C PHE A 592 19.56 51.33 -35.22
N GLY A 593 19.42 52.38 -36.04
CA GLY A 593 20.49 53.06 -36.68
C GLY A 593 20.99 52.41 -37.98
N LYS A 594 22.12 52.94 -38.52
CA LYS A 594 22.74 52.47 -39.77
C LYS A 594 23.26 51.03 -39.64
N ALA A 595 23.80 50.68 -38.48
CA ALA A 595 24.35 49.34 -38.18
C ALA A 595 23.27 48.24 -38.21
N TYR A 596 22.05 48.57 -37.80
CA TYR A 596 20.91 47.60 -37.67
C TYR A 596 19.68 48.14 -38.38
N GLY A 597 19.82 48.40 -39.69
CA GLY A 597 18.86 49.14 -40.53
C GLY A 597 17.54 48.43 -40.78
N ASP A 598 17.46 47.12 -40.62
CA ASP A 598 16.23 46.36 -40.80
C ASP A 598 15.29 46.55 -39.62
N LYS A 599 13.97 46.52 -39.91
CA LYS A 599 12.95 46.55 -38.85
C LYS A 599 13.03 45.28 -38.02
N GLN A 600 13.23 45.42 -36.73
CA GLN A 600 13.29 44.32 -35.79
C GLN A 600 12.64 44.68 -34.44
N ARG A 601 12.39 43.69 -33.61
CA ARG A 601 11.96 43.90 -32.24
C ARG A 601 13.10 44.48 -31.41
N GLY A 602 12.81 45.47 -30.62
CA GLY A 602 13.69 46.07 -29.64
C GLY A 602 12.91 46.80 -28.57
N PHE A 603 13.57 47.64 -27.82
CA PHE A 603 12.98 48.35 -26.67
C PHE A 603 13.39 49.82 -26.73
N SER A 604 12.50 50.71 -26.26
CA SER A 604 12.78 52.14 -26.10
C SER A 604 12.40 52.59 -24.71
N LYS A 605 13.18 53.58 -24.19
CA LYS A 605 12.85 54.27 -22.95
C LYS A 605 11.48 54.98 -23.11
N LYS A 606 10.64 54.98 -22.05
CA LYS A 606 9.33 55.63 -22.07
C LYS A 606 9.44 57.12 -22.06
#